data_9e1f3740a6883fe3fb6ffb9aad87a06c
#
_entry.id   9e1f3740a6883fe3fb6ffb9aad87a06c
#
_cell.length_a   1.000
_cell.length_b   1.000
_cell.length_c   1.000
_cell.angle_alpha   90.00
_cell.angle_beta   90.00
_cell.angle_gamma   90.00
#
_symmetry.space_group_name_H-M   'P 1'
#
loop_
_entity.id
_entity.type
_entity.pdbx_description
1 polymer ?
#
loop_
_entity_poly.entity_id
_entity_poly.type
_entity_poly.pdbx_seq_one_letter_code
_entity_poly.pdbx_strand_id
1 'polypeptide(L)'
;MNKKIVIVGGGTAGWMAAAYFAKYHGSENVTVVESATIPKIGVGESVTPHVYDFFEEIGMDEADWMKETGAIHKYANKFINWCGTNDESYFSFNYTAPTANFYKDIASNVSKEQFLDATANEPRSIEVLSELAYGRIDEYICPQFHYMENNVSPYKDNEMLLNQPFSHTHHINAELAGIYIKTKVASDVTNIIANVTKVNVKENNIESIELDNGTTMQADLFIDCTGFRRVLVNALGWKTKAYD
;
A
#
# COMPACT_ATOMS: atom_id res chain seq x y z
N MET A 1 -15.57 26.70 4.52
CA MET A 1 -16.08 26.22 5.82
C MET A 1 -15.22 25.04 6.23
N ASN A 2 -14.59 25.13 7.39
CA ASN A 2 -13.79 24.03 7.94
C ASN A 2 -14.74 22.94 8.41
N LYS A 3 -14.73 21.79 7.74
CA LYS A 3 -15.57 20.65 8.09
C LYS A 3 -14.91 19.86 9.21
N LYS A 4 -15.66 19.56 10.26
CA LYS A 4 -15.21 18.70 11.35
C LYS A 4 -15.31 17.23 10.94
N ILE A 5 -14.22 16.49 11.11
CA ILE A 5 -14.10 15.07 10.76
C ILE A 5 -13.78 14.29 12.03
N VAL A 6 -14.58 13.29 12.32
CA VAL A 6 -14.35 12.37 13.44
C VAL A 6 -14.12 10.95 12.91
N ILE A 7 -12.97 10.40 13.26
CA ILE A 7 -12.56 9.04 12.90
C ILE A 7 -12.65 8.18 14.13
N VAL A 8 -13.46 7.12 14.08
CA VAL A 8 -13.63 6.19 15.19
C VAL A 8 -12.81 4.92 14.91
N GLY A 9 -11.80 4.72 15.74
CA GLY A 9 -10.86 3.61 15.63
C GLY A 9 -9.43 4.09 15.40
N GLY A 10 -8.52 3.85 16.34
CA GLY A 10 -7.12 4.27 16.32
C GLY A 10 -6.15 3.19 15.84
N GLY A 11 -6.61 2.24 15.02
CA GLY A 11 -5.75 1.32 14.30
C GLY A 11 -5.06 1.97 13.10
N THR A 12 -4.30 1.18 12.33
CA THR A 12 -3.57 1.66 11.13
C THR A 12 -4.49 2.39 10.16
N ALA A 13 -5.65 1.82 9.83
CA ALA A 13 -6.62 2.45 8.92
C ALA A 13 -7.12 3.81 9.44
N GLY A 14 -7.34 3.93 10.75
CA GLY A 14 -7.76 5.19 11.37
C GLY A 14 -6.70 6.28 11.27
N TRP A 15 -5.44 5.93 11.54
CA TRP A 15 -4.34 6.89 11.43
C TRP A 15 -3.97 7.23 10.00
N MET A 16 -4.10 6.28 9.04
CA MET A 16 -4.00 6.59 7.60
C MET A 16 -5.08 7.61 7.19
N ALA A 17 -6.32 7.38 7.58
CA ALA A 17 -7.40 8.33 7.31
C ALA A 17 -7.12 9.69 7.98
N ALA A 18 -6.66 9.69 9.23
CA ALA A 18 -6.33 10.92 9.96
C ALA A 18 -5.24 11.74 9.26
N ALA A 19 -4.17 11.11 8.84
CA ALA A 19 -3.08 11.78 8.12
C ALA A 19 -3.56 12.38 6.79
N TYR A 20 -4.34 11.62 6.03
CA TYR A 20 -4.91 12.09 4.77
C TYR A 20 -5.81 13.31 4.97
N PHE A 21 -6.77 13.21 5.87
CA PHE A 21 -7.71 14.31 6.10
C PHE A 21 -7.02 15.51 6.75
N ALA A 22 -6.05 15.32 7.62
CA ALA A 22 -5.26 16.42 8.18
C ALA A 22 -4.50 17.19 7.10
N LYS A 23 -3.91 16.49 6.15
CA LYS A 23 -3.21 17.11 5.01
C LYS A 23 -4.12 18.02 4.17
N TYR A 24 -5.36 17.59 3.91
CA TYR A 24 -6.26 18.31 2.99
C TYR A 24 -7.27 19.23 3.67
N HIS A 25 -7.53 19.05 4.95
CA HIS A 25 -8.55 19.81 5.69
C HIS A 25 -8.03 20.54 6.92
N GLY A 26 -6.73 20.36 7.25
CA GLY A 26 -6.10 20.88 8.47
C GLY A 26 -6.29 19.93 9.66
N SER A 27 -5.22 19.71 10.42
CA SER A 27 -5.20 18.82 11.59
C SER A 27 -6.18 19.24 12.69
N GLU A 28 -6.43 20.54 12.83
CA GLU A 28 -7.37 21.11 13.78
C GLU A 28 -8.84 20.70 13.52
N ASN A 29 -9.14 20.21 12.32
CA ASN A 29 -10.48 19.78 11.93
C ASN A 29 -10.67 18.26 12.04
N VAL A 30 -9.62 17.51 12.37
CA VAL A 30 -9.63 16.05 12.43
C VAL A 30 -9.46 15.59 13.87
N THR A 31 -10.33 14.67 14.29
CA THR A 31 -10.25 14.04 15.60
C THR A 31 -10.32 12.51 15.46
N VAL A 32 -9.39 11.81 16.08
CA VAL A 32 -9.43 10.34 16.22
C VAL A 32 -9.93 9.97 17.59
N VAL A 33 -10.94 9.10 17.64
CA VAL A 33 -11.41 8.47 18.90
C VAL A 33 -10.85 7.05 18.95
N GLU A 34 -9.97 6.79 19.90
CA GLU A 34 -9.22 5.56 20.05
C GLU A 34 -9.52 4.90 21.39
N SER A 35 -9.88 3.62 21.37
CA SER A 35 -10.10 2.85 22.61
C SER A 35 -8.77 2.50 23.29
N ALA A 36 -8.70 2.67 24.60
CA ALA A 36 -7.57 2.18 25.39
C ALA A 36 -7.62 0.67 25.67
N THR A 37 -8.78 0.03 25.51
CA THR A 37 -9.01 -1.35 25.95
C THR A 37 -9.15 -2.35 24.80
N ILE A 38 -9.43 -1.87 23.58
CA ILE A 38 -9.57 -2.73 22.41
C ILE A 38 -8.19 -2.92 21.79
N PRO A 39 -7.67 -4.16 21.73
CA PRO A 39 -6.38 -4.42 21.12
C PRO A 39 -6.44 -4.09 19.62
N LYS A 40 -5.34 -3.52 19.12
CA LYS A 40 -5.14 -3.34 17.69
C LYS A 40 -4.81 -4.69 17.08
N ILE A 41 -5.35 -4.95 15.90
CA ILE A 41 -4.97 -6.12 15.13
C ILE A 41 -3.72 -5.70 14.34
N GLY A 42 -2.55 -6.00 14.90
CA GLY A 42 -1.27 -5.81 14.24
C GLY A 42 -0.82 -7.11 13.62
N VAL A 43 -0.71 -7.13 12.29
CA VAL A 43 -0.16 -8.27 11.54
C VAL A 43 0.89 -7.78 10.57
N GLY A 44 1.77 -8.68 10.14
CA GLY A 44 2.62 -8.45 8.98
C GLY A 44 1.75 -8.42 7.73
N GLU A 45 1.85 -7.36 6.97
CA GLU A 45 1.08 -7.20 5.74
C GLU A 45 2.00 -7.05 4.54
N SER A 46 1.58 -7.67 3.44
CA SER A 46 2.19 -7.51 2.13
C SER A 46 1.35 -6.51 1.36
N VAL A 47 1.84 -5.28 1.23
CA VAL A 47 1.07 -4.20 0.60
C VAL A 47 1.27 -4.13 -0.92
N THR A 48 0.40 -3.39 -1.58
CA THR A 48 0.48 -3.10 -3.01
C THR A 48 1.21 -1.77 -3.25
N PRO A 49 1.71 -1.48 -4.47
CA PRO A 49 2.33 -0.20 -4.80
C PRO A 49 1.49 1.02 -4.44
N HIS A 50 0.17 0.94 -4.57
CA HIS A 50 -0.73 2.06 -4.20
C HIS A 50 -0.66 2.45 -2.72
N VAL A 51 -0.30 1.53 -1.83
CA VAL A 51 -0.07 1.88 -0.42
C VAL A 51 1.22 2.67 -0.27
N TYR A 52 2.24 2.34 -1.05
CA TYR A 52 3.48 3.12 -1.10
C TYR A 52 3.22 4.54 -1.62
N ASP A 53 2.51 4.67 -2.75
CA ASP A 53 2.12 5.99 -3.30
C ASP A 53 1.34 6.81 -2.27
N PHE A 54 0.45 6.16 -1.50
CA PHE A 54 -0.30 6.80 -0.43
C PHE A 54 0.62 7.26 0.71
N PHE A 55 1.63 6.48 1.10
CA PHE A 55 2.57 6.86 2.14
C PHE A 55 3.40 8.08 1.72
N GLU A 56 3.86 8.12 0.47
CA GLU A 56 4.51 9.32 -0.07
C GLU A 56 3.56 10.52 -0.06
N GLU A 57 2.31 10.30 -0.49
CA GLU A 57 1.28 11.36 -0.51
C GLU A 57 1.05 11.97 0.88
N ILE A 58 0.99 11.18 1.94
CA ILE A 58 0.82 11.72 3.30
C ILE A 58 2.13 12.25 3.92
N GLY A 59 3.24 12.20 3.19
CA GLY A 59 4.53 12.79 3.58
C GLY A 59 5.43 11.87 4.39
N MET A 60 5.30 10.56 4.26
CA MET A 60 6.22 9.59 4.85
C MET A 60 7.48 9.48 3.99
N ASP A 61 8.65 9.73 4.58
CA ASP A 61 9.93 9.44 3.95
C ASP A 61 10.24 7.95 4.02
N GLU A 62 10.51 7.30 2.88
CA GLU A 62 10.68 5.85 2.79
C GLU A 62 11.82 5.34 3.67
N ALA A 63 12.96 5.98 3.63
CA ALA A 63 14.13 5.54 4.38
C ALA A 63 13.90 5.65 5.91
N ASP A 64 13.18 6.70 6.34
CA ASP A 64 12.89 6.93 7.75
C ASP A 64 11.84 5.92 8.27
N TRP A 65 10.68 5.80 7.60
CA TRP A 65 9.64 4.91 8.10
C TRP A 65 10.00 3.44 7.98
N MET A 66 10.74 3.01 6.95
CA MET A 66 11.23 1.63 6.85
C MET A 66 12.16 1.29 8.03
N LYS A 67 13.06 2.18 8.39
CA LYS A 67 13.96 2.01 9.52
C LYS A 67 13.21 1.93 10.85
N GLU A 68 12.23 2.82 11.06
CA GLU A 68 11.45 2.90 12.30
C GLU A 68 10.49 1.72 12.47
N THR A 69 9.98 1.15 11.37
CA THR A 69 8.96 0.08 11.40
C THR A 69 9.51 -1.30 11.10
N GLY A 70 10.77 -1.41 10.67
CA GLY A 70 11.37 -2.66 10.24
C GLY A 70 10.77 -3.20 8.95
N ALA A 71 10.20 -2.34 8.11
CA ALA A 71 9.66 -2.73 6.82
C ALA A 71 10.77 -3.17 5.85
N ILE A 72 10.43 -4.05 4.93
CA ILE A 72 11.35 -4.53 3.90
C ILE A 72 10.72 -4.41 2.53
N HIS A 73 11.54 -4.26 1.49
CA HIS A 73 11.09 -4.19 0.12
C HIS A 73 10.42 -5.49 -0.35
N LYS A 74 9.41 -5.34 -1.18
CA LYS A 74 8.74 -6.41 -1.90
C LYS A 74 8.72 -6.06 -3.39
N TYR A 75 9.26 -6.94 -4.22
CA TYR A 75 9.44 -6.69 -5.66
C TYR A 75 8.43 -7.39 -6.53
N ALA A 76 7.97 -8.56 -6.12
CA ALA A 76 7.00 -9.36 -6.85
C ALA A 76 6.35 -10.40 -5.93
N ASN A 77 5.41 -11.16 -6.49
CA ASN A 77 4.94 -12.42 -5.89
C ASN A 77 5.49 -13.59 -6.71
N LYS A 78 6.08 -14.57 -6.03
CA LYS A 78 6.45 -15.85 -6.64
C LYS A 78 5.34 -16.87 -6.34
N PHE A 79 4.80 -17.47 -7.38
CA PHE A 79 3.82 -18.55 -7.28
C PHE A 79 4.52 -19.86 -7.58
N ILE A 80 4.37 -20.83 -6.70
CA ILE A 80 4.97 -22.17 -6.84
C ILE A 80 3.85 -23.19 -6.95
N ASN A 81 3.87 -24.01 -8.00
CA ASN A 81 2.88 -25.03 -8.29
C ASN A 81 1.44 -24.51 -8.42
N TRP A 82 1.26 -23.24 -8.84
CA TRP A 82 -0.07 -22.64 -9.00
C TRP A 82 -0.83 -23.22 -10.21
N CYS A 83 -0.14 -23.39 -11.33
CA CYS A 83 -0.71 -23.92 -12.57
C CYS A 83 -0.40 -25.41 -12.78
N GLY A 84 0.40 -26.05 -11.93
CA GLY A 84 0.77 -27.45 -12.03
C GLY A 84 1.97 -27.82 -11.19
N THR A 85 2.39 -29.07 -11.25
CA THR A 85 3.56 -29.54 -10.52
C THR A 85 4.84 -29.05 -11.18
N ASN A 86 5.78 -28.50 -10.42
CA ASN A 86 7.05 -27.91 -10.87
C ASN A 86 6.87 -26.64 -11.72
N ASP A 87 5.75 -25.94 -11.57
CA ASP A 87 5.52 -24.63 -12.18
C ASP A 87 5.96 -23.52 -11.21
N GLU A 88 6.77 -22.59 -11.69
CA GLU A 88 7.13 -21.38 -10.98
C GLU A 88 6.81 -20.18 -11.86
N SER A 89 6.03 -19.24 -11.35
CA SER A 89 5.69 -18.02 -12.05
C SER A 89 5.82 -16.81 -11.14
N TYR A 90 6.07 -15.65 -11.75
CA TYR A 90 6.21 -14.39 -11.05
C TYR A 90 5.16 -13.41 -11.50
N PHE A 91 4.68 -12.64 -10.55
CA PHE A 91 3.84 -11.47 -10.80
C PHE A 91 4.56 -10.24 -10.28
N SER A 92 5.14 -9.46 -11.18
CA SER A 92 5.74 -8.16 -10.83
C SER A 92 4.66 -7.08 -10.72
N PHE A 93 4.97 -6.01 -9.98
CA PHE A 93 4.02 -4.91 -9.80
C PHE A 93 3.94 -3.97 -11.00
N ASN A 94 5.00 -3.87 -11.79
CA ASN A 94 5.00 -3.17 -13.08
C ASN A 94 6.03 -3.82 -13.99
N TYR A 95 5.68 -3.90 -15.25
CA TYR A 95 6.67 -4.12 -16.30
C TYR A 95 7.37 -2.78 -16.56
N THR A 96 8.68 -2.75 -16.42
CA THR A 96 9.44 -1.63 -16.97
C THR A 96 9.27 -1.66 -18.47
N ALA A 97 8.81 -0.54 -19.05
CA ALA A 97 8.86 -0.41 -20.50
C ALA A 97 10.29 -0.68 -20.99
N PRO A 98 10.46 -1.36 -22.12
CA PRO A 98 11.80 -1.62 -22.67
C PRO A 98 12.62 -0.33 -22.72
N THR A 99 13.74 -0.31 -22.01
CA THR A 99 14.59 0.89 -21.93
C THR A 99 15.37 1.08 -23.23
N ALA A 100 15.96 2.27 -23.43
CA ALA A 100 16.88 2.50 -24.54
C ALA A 100 18.06 1.50 -24.53
N ASN A 101 18.46 1.01 -23.37
CA ASN A 101 19.49 -0.03 -23.24
C ASN A 101 18.99 -1.38 -23.77
N PHE A 102 17.75 -1.77 -23.51
CA PHE A 102 17.14 -2.97 -24.06
C PHE A 102 17.24 -3.00 -25.59
N TYR A 103 16.82 -1.92 -26.25
CA TYR A 103 16.92 -1.85 -27.70
C TYR A 103 18.38 -1.85 -28.21
N LYS A 104 19.28 -1.23 -27.46
CA LYS A 104 20.71 -1.22 -27.78
C LYS A 104 21.32 -2.62 -27.67
N ASP A 105 20.95 -3.34 -26.64
CA ASP A 105 21.43 -4.69 -26.39
C ASP A 105 20.87 -5.69 -27.40
N ILE A 106 19.58 -5.56 -27.76
CA ILE A 106 19.00 -6.33 -28.86
C ILE A 106 19.77 -6.04 -30.15
N ALA A 107 20.04 -4.78 -30.50
CA ALA A 107 20.78 -4.41 -31.71
C ALA A 107 22.21 -4.95 -31.69
N SER A 108 22.81 -5.18 -30.53
CA SER A 108 24.17 -5.71 -30.40
C SER A 108 24.24 -7.24 -30.42
N ASN A 109 23.20 -7.91 -29.94
CA ASN A 109 23.22 -9.37 -29.70
C ASN A 109 22.31 -10.17 -30.62
N VAL A 110 21.42 -9.49 -31.36
CA VAL A 110 20.47 -10.13 -32.28
C VAL A 110 20.83 -9.74 -33.73
N SER A 111 21.02 -10.72 -34.59
CA SER A 111 21.28 -10.44 -36.01
C SER A 111 20.04 -9.86 -36.69
N LYS A 112 20.27 -9.14 -37.81
CA LYS A 112 19.16 -8.61 -38.61
C LYS A 112 18.19 -9.70 -39.07
N GLU A 113 18.72 -10.88 -39.40
CA GLU A 113 17.93 -12.03 -39.83
C GLU A 113 17.07 -12.59 -38.72
N GLN A 114 17.63 -12.78 -37.53
CA GLN A 114 16.89 -13.18 -36.32
C GLN A 114 15.80 -12.15 -35.95
N PHE A 115 16.12 -10.86 -36.04
CA PHE A 115 15.16 -9.79 -35.78
C PHE A 115 13.97 -9.84 -36.75
N LEU A 116 14.24 -10.01 -38.06
CA LEU A 116 13.19 -10.08 -39.07
C LEU A 116 12.34 -11.34 -38.93
N ASP A 117 12.94 -12.46 -38.61
CA ASP A 117 12.22 -13.72 -38.38
C ASP A 117 11.31 -13.64 -37.14
N ALA A 118 11.82 -13.12 -36.02
CA ALA A 118 11.08 -12.95 -34.81
C ALA A 118 9.92 -11.93 -34.93
N THR A 119 10.05 -10.91 -35.77
CA THR A 119 9.04 -9.85 -35.97
C THR A 119 8.02 -10.15 -37.06
N ALA A 120 8.31 -11.10 -37.95
CA ALA A 120 7.51 -11.33 -39.16
C ALA A 120 6.13 -11.96 -38.90
N ASN A 121 5.96 -12.73 -37.81
CA ASN A 121 4.78 -13.57 -37.64
C ASN A 121 4.19 -13.62 -36.23
N GLU A 122 4.66 -12.81 -35.26
CA GLU A 122 4.29 -13.01 -33.86
C GLU A 122 3.89 -11.73 -33.11
N PRO A 123 2.73 -11.70 -32.43
CA PRO A 123 2.38 -10.62 -31.50
C PRO A 123 3.30 -10.54 -30.27
N ARG A 124 4.18 -11.53 -30.06
CA ARG A 124 5.15 -11.61 -28.97
C ARG A 124 6.59 -11.32 -29.40
N SER A 125 6.76 -10.47 -30.38
CA SER A 125 8.08 -10.17 -30.95
C SER A 125 9.11 -9.68 -29.91
N ILE A 126 8.67 -8.92 -28.90
CA ILE A 126 9.55 -8.44 -27.83
C ILE A 126 10.00 -9.61 -26.92
N GLU A 127 9.14 -10.56 -26.64
CA GLU A 127 9.46 -11.75 -25.84
C GLU A 127 10.51 -12.60 -26.56
N VAL A 128 10.27 -12.90 -27.82
CA VAL A 128 11.22 -13.70 -28.64
C VAL A 128 12.56 -12.99 -28.80
N LEU A 129 12.56 -11.69 -29.02
CA LEU A 129 13.81 -10.92 -29.14
C LEU A 129 14.59 -10.88 -27.82
N SER A 130 13.90 -10.85 -26.69
CA SER A 130 14.53 -10.88 -25.37
C SER A 130 15.13 -12.24 -25.07
N GLU A 131 14.46 -13.34 -25.40
CA GLU A 131 14.99 -14.68 -25.29
C GLU A 131 16.25 -14.89 -26.16
N LEU A 132 16.22 -14.36 -27.38
CA LEU A 132 17.38 -14.41 -28.29
C LEU A 132 18.57 -13.60 -27.78
N ALA A 133 18.31 -12.45 -27.17
CA ALA A 133 19.34 -11.54 -26.67
C ALA A 133 19.96 -11.97 -25.35
N TYR A 134 19.17 -12.57 -24.44
CA TYR A 134 19.54 -12.77 -23.03
C TYR A 134 19.30 -14.20 -22.52
N GLY A 135 18.67 -15.07 -23.29
CA GLY A 135 18.33 -16.43 -22.88
C GLY A 135 17.16 -16.54 -21.92
N ARG A 136 16.74 -15.42 -21.30
CA ARG A 136 15.58 -15.34 -20.42
C ARG A 136 14.96 -13.94 -20.46
N ILE A 137 13.67 -13.90 -20.77
CA ILE A 137 12.92 -12.65 -20.92
C ILE A 137 12.67 -11.94 -19.58
N ASP A 138 12.38 -12.72 -18.55
CA ASP A 138 12.01 -12.26 -17.23
C ASP A 138 13.13 -11.47 -16.53
N GLU A 139 14.38 -11.90 -16.68
CA GLU A 139 15.53 -11.22 -16.06
C GLU A 139 15.74 -9.80 -16.60
N TYR A 140 15.33 -9.57 -17.83
CA TYR A 140 15.59 -8.28 -18.50
C TYR A 140 14.41 -7.31 -18.42
N ILE A 141 13.20 -7.82 -18.59
CA ILE A 141 11.98 -7.01 -18.50
C ILE A 141 11.62 -6.70 -17.05
N CYS A 142 11.99 -7.58 -16.14
CA CYS A 142 11.70 -7.45 -14.72
C CYS A 142 12.97 -7.65 -13.86
N PRO A 143 13.85 -6.65 -13.77
CA PRO A 143 15.07 -6.75 -12.97
C PRO A 143 14.78 -7.09 -11.49
N GLN A 144 13.56 -6.87 -11.03
CA GLN A 144 13.08 -7.28 -9.71
C GLN A 144 13.28 -8.78 -9.45
N PHE A 145 13.14 -9.62 -10.47
CA PHE A 145 13.31 -11.08 -10.31
C PHE A 145 14.76 -11.43 -10.01
N HIS A 146 15.70 -10.75 -10.65
CA HIS A 146 17.11 -10.94 -10.36
C HIS A 146 17.45 -10.57 -8.91
N TYR A 147 16.91 -9.45 -8.41
CA TYR A 147 17.11 -9.04 -7.03
C TYR A 147 16.47 -10.01 -6.04
N MET A 148 15.28 -10.52 -6.33
CA MET A 148 14.59 -11.51 -5.49
C MET A 148 15.33 -12.84 -5.44
N GLU A 149 15.70 -13.41 -6.58
CA GLU A 149 16.37 -14.71 -6.67
C GLU A 149 17.75 -14.70 -6.00
N ASN A 150 18.42 -13.56 -6.03
CA ASN A 150 19.75 -13.42 -5.45
C ASN A 150 19.75 -12.81 -4.04
N ASN A 151 18.57 -12.49 -3.48
CA ASN A 151 18.46 -11.84 -2.16
C ASN A 151 19.28 -10.51 -2.07
N VAL A 152 19.29 -9.75 -3.13
CA VAL A 152 20.07 -8.50 -3.23
C VAL A 152 19.13 -7.31 -3.14
N SER A 153 19.54 -6.30 -2.39
CA SER A 153 18.83 -5.01 -2.37
C SER A 153 19.15 -4.22 -3.65
N PRO A 154 18.17 -3.52 -4.24
CA PRO A 154 18.42 -2.58 -5.33
C PRO A 154 19.09 -1.30 -4.84
N TYR A 155 19.21 -1.12 -3.54
CA TYR A 155 19.84 0.04 -2.91
C TYR A 155 21.18 -0.35 -2.31
N LYS A 156 22.18 0.49 -2.55
CA LYS A 156 23.46 0.45 -1.88
C LYS A 156 23.74 1.85 -1.33
N ASP A 157 24.04 1.93 -0.03
CA ASP A 157 24.34 3.20 0.65
C ASP A 157 23.23 4.27 0.45
N ASN A 158 21.97 3.86 0.43
CA ASN A 158 20.77 4.64 0.13
C ASN A 158 20.68 5.16 -1.32
N GLU A 159 21.53 4.72 -2.21
CA GLU A 159 21.45 5.01 -3.63
C GLU A 159 20.91 3.80 -4.40
N MET A 160 19.96 4.05 -5.30
CA MET A 160 19.43 3.00 -6.18
C MET A 160 20.48 2.57 -7.18
N LEU A 161 20.75 1.27 -7.24
CA LEU A 161 21.76 0.69 -8.15
C LEU A 161 21.35 0.73 -9.62
N LEU A 162 20.06 0.92 -9.90
CA LEU A 162 19.53 1.02 -11.25
C LEU A 162 19.30 2.48 -11.62
N ASN A 163 19.67 2.85 -12.85
CA ASN A 163 19.45 4.18 -13.40
C ASN A 163 17.97 4.54 -13.63
N GLN A 164 17.05 3.62 -13.32
CA GLN A 164 15.61 3.84 -13.43
C GLN A 164 14.91 3.23 -12.22
N PRO A 165 14.00 3.97 -11.58
CA PRO A 165 13.18 3.43 -10.53
C PRO A 165 12.29 2.32 -11.11
N PHE A 166 12.31 1.16 -10.50
CA PHE A 166 11.34 0.11 -10.79
C PHE A 166 10.29 0.07 -9.68
N SER A 167 9.10 -0.32 -10.06
CA SER A 167 8.00 -0.39 -9.11
C SER A 167 8.27 -1.46 -8.07
N HIS A 168 8.19 -1.07 -6.83
CA HIS A 168 8.28 -1.95 -5.68
C HIS A 168 7.19 -1.57 -4.66
N THR A 169 7.07 -2.38 -3.66
CA THR A 169 6.27 -2.12 -2.47
C THR A 169 6.95 -2.75 -1.26
N HIS A 170 6.22 -3.02 -0.20
CA HIS A 170 6.80 -3.41 1.07
C HIS A 170 6.05 -4.56 1.73
N HIS A 171 6.77 -5.30 2.56
CA HIS A 171 6.19 -6.01 3.69
C HIS A 171 6.30 -5.13 4.91
N ILE A 172 5.21 -4.89 5.59
CA ILE A 172 5.12 -3.96 6.71
C ILE A 172 4.61 -4.66 7.98
N ASN A 173 5.00 -4.13 9.12
CA ASN A 173 4.27 -4.34 10.36
C ASN A 173 3.19 -3.25 10.44
N ALA A 174 1.93 -3.65 10.27
CA ALA A 174 0.80 -2.72 10.21
C ALA A 174 0.66 -1.89 11.49
N GLU A 175 0.91 -2.49 12.67
CA GLU A 175 0.82 -1.77 13.94
C GLU A 175 1.91 -0.69 14.03
N LEU A 176 3.18 -1.03 13.71
CA LEU A 176 4.28 -0.07 13.74
C LEU A 176 4.08 1.04 12.70
N ALA A 177 3.58 0.72 11.52
CA ALA A 177 3.22 1.72 10.51
C ALA A 177 2.14 2.68 11.03
N GLY A 178 1.10 2.16 11.69
CA GLY A 178 0.08 2.97 12.32
C GLY A 178 0.62 3.87 13.43
N ILE A 179 1.55 3.37 14.26
CA ILE A 179 2.22 4.15 15.30
C ILE A 179 3.09 5.25 14.68
N TYR A 180 3.83 4.94 13.63
CA TYR A 180 4.65 5.92 12.90
C TYR A 180 3.78 7.05 12.35
N ILE A 181 2.69 6.72 11.67
CA ILE A 181 1.75 7.72 11.14
C ILE A 181 1.21 8.60 12.27
N LYS A 182 0.74 7.99 13.36
CA LYS A 182 0.24 8.71 14.53
C LYS A 182 1.24 9.70 15.11
N THR A 183 2.50 9.28 15.25
CA THR A 183 3.49 10.04 16.04
C THR A 183 4.33 10.99 15.22
N LYS A 184 4.51 10.73 13.94
CA LYS A 184 5.39 11.51 13.04
C LYS A 184 4.60 12.31 11.99
N VAL A 185 3.55 11.72 11.42
CA VAL A 185 2.83 12.32 10.29
C VAL A 185 1.60 13.10 10.75
N ALA A 186 0.83 12.51 11.65
CA ALA A 186 -0.44 13.06 12.15
C ALA A 186 -0.36 13.47 13.63
N SER A 187 0.81 13.89 14.09
CA SER A 187 1.07 14.25 15.50
C SER A 187 0.20 15.40 16.01
N ASP A 188 -0.21 16.30 15.11
CA ASP A 188 -1.03 17.47 15.43
C ASP A 188 -2.54 17.18 15.41
N VAL A 189 -2.95 15.97 15.03
CA VAL A 189 -4.34 15.55 15.04
C VAL A 189 -4.80 15.31 16.47
N THR A 190 -5.98 15.81 16.81
CA THR A 190 -6.57 15.56 18.13
C THR A 190 -6.88 14.08 18.31
N ASN A 191 -6.29 13.46 19.35
CA ASN A 191 -6.54 12.08 19.73
C ASN A 191 -7.28 12.00 21.07
N ILE A 192 -8.47 11.43 21.06
CA ILE A 192 -9.29 11.21 22.27
C ILE A 192 -9.27 9.73 22.61
N ILE A 193 -8.75 9.41 23.79
CA ILE A 193 -8.75 8.04 24.31
C ILE A 193 -10.07 7.80 25.05
N ALA A 194 -11.00 7.14 24.37
CA ALA A 194 -12.32 6.81 24.91
C ALA A 194 -13.02 5.72 24.07
N ASN A 195 -14.05 5.10 24.64
CA ASN A 195 -14.91 4.19 23.91
C ASN A 195 -16.20 4.89 23.49
N VAL A 196 -16.68 4.59 22.28
CA VAL A 196 -18.02 5.00 21.86
C VAL A 196 -19.03 4.11 22.58
N THR A 197 -19.89 4.74 23.36
CA THR A 197 -20.95 4.06 24.12
C THR A 197 -22.30 4.12 23.42
N LYS A 198 -22.52 5.17 22.59
CA LYS A 198 -23.75 5.32 21.82
C LYS A 198 -23.51 6.11 20.55
N VAL A 199 -24.23 5.75 19.49
CA VAL A 199 -24.29 6.48 18.22
C VAL A 199 -25.71 6.98 18.04
N ASN A 200 -25.88 8.30 17.95
CA ASN A 200 -27.18 8.92 17.73
C ASN A 200 -27.41 9.10 16.23
N VAL A 201 -28.46 8.46 15.74
CA VAL A 201 -28.81 8.46 14.31
C VAL A 201 -30.11 9.23 14.11
N LYS A 202 -30.14 10.09 13.08
CA LYS A 202 -31.30 10.83 12.64
C LYS A 202 -31.38 10.82 11.12
N GLU A 203 -32.51 10.42 10.58
CA GLU A 203 -32.74 10.39 9.11
C GLU A 203 -31.64 9.65 8.32
N ASN A 204 -31.24 8.48 8.84
CA ASN A 204 -30.14 7.65 8.30
C ASN A 204 -28.75 8.32 8.30
N ASN A 205 -28.55 9.39 9.04
CA ASN A 205 -27.26 10.05 9.22
C ASN A 205 -26.84 9.94 10.70
N ILE A 206 -25.54 9.88 10.93
CA ILE A 206 -24.99 9.96 12.29
C ILE A 206 -24.99 11.43 12.69
N GLU A 207 -25.78 11.78 13.71
CA GLU A 207 -25.87 13.13 14.26
C GLU A 207 -24.75 13.39 15.28
N SER A 208 -24.48 12.40 16.14
CA SER A 208 -23.44 12.48 17.16
C SER A 208 -23.04 11.11 17.69
N ILE A 209 -21.91 11.08 18.37
CA ILE A 209 -21.46 9.91 19.18
C ILE A 209 -21.29 10.34 20.63
N GLU A 210 -21.62 9.45 21.56
CA GLU A 210 -21.39 9.60 22.99
C GLU A 210 -20.22 8.70 23.42
N LEU A 211 -19.33 9.23 24.23
CA LEU A 211 -18.13 8.56 24.71
C LEU A 211 -18.28 8.18 26.19
N ASP A 212 -17.55 7.15 26.64
CA ASP A 212 -17.55 6.68 28.01
C ASP A 212 -16.98 7.70 29.01
N ASN A 213 -16.26 8.71 28.55
CA ASN A 213 -15.79 9.84 29.37
C ASN A 213 -16.84 10.98 29.49
N GLY A 214 -18.08 10.75 29.03
CA GLY A 214 -19.18 11.72 29.07
C GLY A 214 -19.19 12.76 27.94
N THR A 215 -18.23 12.73 27.05
CA THR A 215 -18.18 13.66 25.90
C THR A 215 -19.19 13.26 24.83
N THR A 216 -19.92 14.23 24.28
CA THR A 216 -20.72 14.06 23.06
C THR A 216 -20.05 14.82 21.91
N MET A 217 -19.86 14.15 20.78
CA MET A 217 -19.21 14.73 19.61
C MET A 217 -20.15 14.78 18.41
N GLN A 218 -20.16 15.93 17.74
CA GLN A 218 -20.81 16.14 16.45
C GLN A 218 -19.75 16.42 15.38
N ALA A 219 -19.98 15.96 14.16
CA ALA A 219 -19.09 16.19 13.02
C ALA A 219 -19.88 16.30 11.71
N ASP A 220 -19.25 16.89 10.70
CA ASP A 220 -19.77 16.92 9.34
C ASP A 220 -19.52 15.58 8.63
N LEU A 221 -18.49 14.83 9.06
CA LEU A 221 -18.14 13.51 8.54
C LEU A 221 -17.70 12.60 9.69
N PHE A 222 -18.28 11.42 9.73
CA PHE A 222 -17.84 10.32 10.60
C PHE A 222 -17.24 9.20 9.76
N ILE A 223 -16.09 8.68 10.16
CA ILE A 223 -15.38 7.57 9.49
C ILE A 223 -15.28 6.39 10.46
N ASP A 224 -15.79 5.23 10.02
CA ASP A 224 -15.76 4.00 10.82
C ASP A 224 -14.49 3.19 10.52
N CYS A 225 -13.50 3.28 11.39
CA CYS A 225 -12.27 2.48 11.39
C CYS A 225 -12.24 1.47 12.55
N THR A 226 -13.42 1.02 13.01
CA THR A 226 -13.55 0.09 14.16
C THR A 226 -13.40 -1.39 13.76
N GLY A 227 -12.95 -1.67 12.54
CA GLY A 227 -12.71 -3.00 12.00
C GLY A 227 -13.97 -3.86 11.99
N PHE A 228 -13.86 -5.10 12.45
CA PHE A 228 -15.00 -6.04 12.47
C PHE A 228 -16.15 -5.61 13.39
N ARG A 229 -15.93 -4.69 14.31
CA ARG A 229 -16.98 -4.15 15.18
C ARG A 229 -17.99 -3.27 14.45
N ARG A 230 -17.54 -2.53 13.41
CA ARG A 230 -18.41 -1.68 12.56
C ARG A 230 -19.37 -0.83 13.38
N VAL A 231 -18.85 -0.12 14.37
CA VAL A 231 -19.63 0.56 15.40
C VAL A 231 -20.62 1.57 14.82
N LEU A 232 -20.16 2.37 13.87
CA LEU A 232 -20.98 3.38 13.22
C LEU A 232 -21.92 2.78 12.18
N VAL A 233 -21.41 1.87 11.36
CA VAL A 233 -22.17 1.20 10.30
C VAL A 233 -23.31 0.37 10.87
N ASN A 234 -23.08 -0.35 11.99
CA ASN A 234 -24.13 -1.11 12.66
C ASN A 234 -25.22 -0.22 13.24
N ALA A 235 -24.88 0.97 13.75
CA ALA A 235 -25.86 1.91 14.26
C ALA A 235 -26.81 2.44 13.17
N LEU A 236 -26.35 2.53 11.92
CA LEU A 236 -27.18 2.87 10.76
C LEU A 236 -28.13 1.75 10.33
N GLY A 237 -28.04 0.57 10.94
CA GLY A 237 -28.86 -0.60 10.59
C GLY A 237 -28.52 -1.22 9.25
N TRP A 238 -27.37 -0.90 8.66
CA TRP A 238 -26.95 -1.46 7.38
C TRP A 238 -26.59 -2.94 7.55
N LYS A 239 -27.16 -3.76 6.69
CA LYS A 239 -26.89 -5.20 6.69
C LYS A 239 -25.67 -5.50 5.84
N THR A 240 -24.77 -6.32 6.37
CA THR A 240 -23.70 -6.90 5.56
C THR A 240 -24.20 -8.12 4.82
N LYS A 241 -23.77 -8.27 3.57
CA LYS A 241 -23.98 -9.48 2.79
C LYS A 241 -22.70 -10.33 2.90
N ALA A 242 -22.83 -11.55 3.41
CA ALA A 242 -21.78 -12.55 3.25
C ALA A 242 -21.79 -13.04 1.80
N TYR A 243 -20.61 -13.16 1.21
CA TYR A 243 -20.40 -13.85 -0.06
C TYR A 243 -19.67 -15.15 0.32
N ASP A 244 -20.30 -16.26 0.01
CA ASP A 244 -19.73 -17.61 0.15
C ASP A 244 -18.71 -17.87 -0.95
#